data_e4521b3d9d51822d98daba071612005f
#
_entry.id   e4521b3d9d51822d98daba071612005f
#
_cell.length_a   1.000
_cell.length_b   1.000
_cell.length_c   1.000
_cell.angle_alpha   90.00
_cell.angle_beta   90.00
_cell.angle_gamma   90.00
#
_symmetry.space_group_name_H-M   'P 1'
#
loop_
_entity.id
_entity.type
_entity.pdbx_description
1 polymer ?
#
loop_
_entity_poly.entity_id
_entity_poly.type
_entity_poly.pdbx_seq_one_letter_code
_entity_poly.pdbx_strand_id
1 'polypeptide(L)'
;RRYVDDEPDIYSPDFWRTRPDNKKQGSGDAFERDHQQFLQQQYVEIMDRVLYMYEYMTAYGVAPEQARMMLPQSMMTSWWWSGSLDAFADMCKLRLGPDSQAETREVAIQIAEYMTDLFPVSWKALMEKT
;
A
#
# COMPACT_ATOMS: atom_id res chain seq x y z
N ARG A 1 11.83 9.14 1.57
CA ARG A 1 12.93 9.16 2.58
C ARG A 1 14.01 10.23 2.31
N ARG A 2 13.63 11.41 1.90
CA ARG A 2 14.62 12.46 1.57
C ARG A 2 15.40 12.97 2.79
N TYR A 3 14.79 12.88 3.98
CA TYR A 3 15.34 13.38 5.23
C TYR A 3 15.21 12.37 6.39
N VAL A 4 15.08 11.09 6.08
CA VAL A 4 14.83 10.03 7.06
C VAL A 4 15.88 8.96 6.85
N ASP A 5 16.70 8.72 7.86
CA ASP A 5 17.87 7.81 7.85
C ASP A 5 17.59 6.51 8.62
N ASP A 6 16.37 6.31 9.14
CA ASP A 6 15.98 5.08 9.79
C ASP A 6 15.87 3.92 8.78
N GLU A 7 15.91 2.71 9.27
CA GLU A 7 15.79 1.50 8.48
C GLU A 7 14.47 1.49 7.67
N PRO A 8 14.54 1.21 6.36
CA PRO A 8 13.34 1.13 5.54
C PRO A 8 12.46 -0.05 5.94
N ASP A 9 11.21 0.21 6.26
CA ASP A 9 10.19 -0.82 6.44
C ASP A 9 9.61 -1.23 5.08
N ILE A 10 9.51 -2.52 4.82
CA ILE A 10 9.05 -3.08 3.54
C ILE A 10 7.76 -3.83 3.76
N TYR A 11 6.71 -3.42 3.04
CA TYR A 11 5.45 -4.14 3.02
C TYR A 11 5.61 -5.53 2.40
N SER A 12 5.10 -6.53 3.06
CA SER A 12 4.95 -7.89 2.54
C SER A 12 3.47 -8.28 2.59
N PRO A 13 2.87 -8.72 1.50
CA PRO A 13 1.47 -9.16 1.53
C PRO A 13 1.32 -10.45 2.33
N ASP A 14 0.19 -10.59 3.02
CA ASP A 14 -0.15 -11.82 3.76
C ASP A 14 -0.26 -13.02 2.82
N PHE A 15 -0.69 -12.78 1.59
CA PHE A 15 -0.75 -13.78 0.53
C PHE A 15 -0.69 -13.13 -0.86
N TRP A 16 -0.06 -13.84 -1.79
CA TRP A 16 0.01 -13.48 -3.20
C TRP A 16 -1.28 -13.85 -3.91
N ARG A 17 -1.79 -12.98 -4.77
CA ARG A 17 -3.05 -13.14 -5.50
C ARG A 17 -2.80 -13.28 -6.99
N THR A 18 -3.67 -14.02 -7.65
CA THR A 18 -3.66 -14.18 -9.09
C THR A 18 -4.07 -12.90 -9.80
N ARG A 19 -3.77 -12.82 -11.08
CA ARG A 19 -4.33 -11.79 -11.96
C ARG A 19 -5.81 -12.07 -12.19
N PRO A 20 -6.71 -11.08 -12.09
CA PRO A 20 -8.13 -11.29 -12.41
C PRO A 20 -8.34 -11.50 -13.92
N ASP A 21 -9.18 -12.45 -14.31
CA ASP A 21 -9.37 -12.86 -15.71
C ASP A 21 -9.93 -11.75 -16.61
N ASN A 22 -10.81 -10.91 -16.10
CA ASN A 22 -11.58 -9.93 -16.87
C ASN A 22 -11.51 -8.49 -16.37
N LYS A 23 -10.52 -8.15 -15.54
CA LYS A 23 -10.40 -6.82 -14.95
C LYS A 23 -9.05 -6.19 -15.27
N LYS A 24 -9.07 -4.91 -15.57
CA LYS A 24 -7.84 -4.13 -15.76
C LYS A 24 -7.13 -3.80 -14.44
N GLN A 25 -7.87 -3.80 -13.34
CA GLN A 25 -7.40 -3.47 -11.99
C GLN A 25 -7.98 -4.47 -10.98
N GLY A 26 -7.38 -4.51 -9.77
CA GLY A 26 -7.74 -5.44 -8.73
C GLY A 26 -6.89 -6.71 -8.76
N SER A 27 -7.25 -7.68 -7.95
CA SER A 27 -6.59 -8.98 -7.85
C SER A 27 -7.62 -10.10 -7.83
N GLY A 28 -7.22 -11.27 -8.31
CA GLY A 28 -8.00 -12.50 -8.22
C GLY A 28 -7.83 -13.20 -6.87
N ASP A 29 -8.06 -14.50 -6.87
CA ASP A 29 -7.92 -15.35 -5.69
C ASP A 29 -6.46 -15.55 -5.28
N ALA A 30 -6.25 -16.00 -4.05
CA ALA A 30 -4.93 -16.37 -3.57
C ALA A 30 -4.36 -17.56 -4.39
N PHE A 31 -3.06 -17.55 -4.60
CA PHE A 31 -2.36 -18.71 -5.16
C PHE A 31 -2.43 -19.92 -4.21
N GLU A 32 -2.27 -21.11 -4.77
CA GLU A 32 -2.11 -22.32 -3.99
C GLU A 32 -0.87 -22.26 -3.08
N ARG A 33 -0.89 -23.06 -2.02
CA ARG A 33 0.10 -23.02 -0.94
C ARG A 33 1.56 -23.09 -1.40
N ASP A 34 1.87 -23.98 -2.33
CA ASP A 34 3.24 -24.17 -2.80
C ASP A 34 3.76 -22.95 -3.56
N HIS A 35 2.90 -22.34 -4.39
CA HIS A 35 3.21 -21.08 -5.07
C HIS A 35 3.33 -19.90 -4.10
N GLN A 36 2.46 -19.84 -3.08
CA GLN A 36 2.58 -18.82 -2.02
C GLN A 36 3.93 -18.89 -1.33
N GLN A 37 4.35 -20.09 -0.93
CA GLN A 37 5.61 -20.27 -0.22
C GLN A 37 6.81 -19.92 -1.10
N PHE A 38 6.81 -20.34 -2.36
CA PHE A 38 7.87 -20.01 -3.31
C PHE A 38 7.96 -18.49 -3.54
N LEU A 39 6.84 -17.83 -3.85
CA LEU A 39 6.81 -16.39 -4.11
C LEU A 39 7.24 -15.60 -2.87
N GLN A 40 6.79 -16.00 -1.69
CA GLN A 40 7.16 -15.35 -0.43
C GLN A 40 8.66 -15.49 -0.15
N GLN A 41 9.21 -16.68 -0.31
CA GLN A 41 10.64 -16.89 -0.14
C GLN A 41 11.47 -16.04 -1.09
N GLN A 42 11.12 -16.04 -2.38
CA GLN A 42 11.85 -15.24 -3.38
C GLN A 42 11.73 -13.72 -3.11
N TYR A 43 10.56 -13.29 -2.66
CA TYR A 43 10.36 -11.89 -2.29
C TYR A 43 11.26 -11.47 -1.13
N VAL A 44 11.29 -12.24 -0.06
CA VAL A 44 12.12 -11.96 1.12
C VAL A 44 13.61 -11.92 0.73
N GLU A 45 14.11 -12.92 0.01
CA GLU A 45 15.51 -12.96 -0.45
C GLU A 45 15.92 -11.74 -1.27
N ILE A 46 15.02 -11.26 -2.15
CA ILE A 46 15.27 -10.07 -2.96
C ILE A 46 15.25 -8.81 -2.08
N MET A 47 14.30 -8.69 -1.16
CA MET A 47 14.19 -7.52 -0.28
C MET A 47 15.41 -7.42 0.65
N ASP A 48 15.88 -8.52 1.21
CA ASP A 48 17.09 -8.56 2.04
C ASP A 48 18.31 -8.04 1.26
N ARG A 49 18.46 -8.44 0.00
CA ARG A 49 19.55 -7.96 -0.85
C ARG A 49 19.43 -6.48 -1.19
N VAL A 50 18.21 -6.00 -1.41
CA VAL A 50 17.94 -4.58 -1.70
C VAL A 50 18.26 -3.73 -0.48
N LEU A 51 17.82 -4.13 0.70
CA LEU A 51 18.10 -3.44 1.96
C LEU A 51 19.60 -3.42 2.26
N TYR A 52 20.25 -4.58 2.15
CA TYR A 52 21.72 -4.65 2.30
C TYR A 52 22.46 -3.69 1.36
N MET A 53 22.03 -3.62 0.10
CA MET A 53 22.68 -2.73 -0.87
C MET A 53 22.42 -1.25 -0.56
N TYR A 54 21.22 -0.91 -0.11
CA TYR A 54 20.89 0.44 0.34
C TYR A 54 21.74 0.88 1.52
N GLU A 55 21.86 0.03 2.53
CA GLU A 55 22.71 0.27 3.71
C GLU A 55 24.18 0.42 3.33
N TYR A 56 24.68 -0.48 2.48
CA TYR A 56 26.04 -0.42 1.97
C TYR A 56 26.32 0.93 1.26
N MET A 57 25.45 1.34 0.34
CA MET A 57 25.60 2.62 -0.37
C MET A 57 25.59 3.81 0.59
N THR A 58 24.69 3.79 1.56
CA THR A 58 24.58 4.85 2.57
C THR A 58 25.84 4.91 3.45
N ALA A 59 26.35 3.76 3.89
CA ALA A 59 27.57 3.67 4.71
C ALA A 59 28.82 4.14 3.94
N TYR A 60 28.86 3.96 2.63
CA TYR A 60 29.95 4.44 1.77
C TYR A 60 29.80 5.90 1.33
N GLY A 61 28.78 6.59 1.83
CA GLY A 61 28.59 8.02 1.57
C GLY A 61 27.99 8.35 0.18
N VAL A 62 27.30 7.39 -0.43
CA VAL A 62 26.51 7.68 -1.63
C VAL A 62 25.40 8.66 -1.26
N ALA A 63 25.16 9.65 -2.11
CA ALA A 63 24.12 10.63 -1.88
C ALA A 63 22.75 9.96 -1.62
N PRO A 64 22.00 10.38 -0.58
CA PRO A 64 20.73 9.74 -0.22
C PRO A 64 19.73 9.64 -1.38
N GLU A 65 19.73 10.63 -2.26
CA GLU A 65 18.90 10.63 -3.47
C GLU A 65 19.25 9.50 -4.45
N GLN A 66 20.50 9.08 -4.48
CA GLN A 66 20.95 7.96 -5.31
C GLN A 66 20.77 6.62 -4.59
N ALA A 67 21.16 6.53 -3.30
CA ALA A 67 21.01 5.31 -2.52
C ALA A 67 19.55 4.82 -2.48
N ARG A 68 18.58 5.73 -2.30
CA ARG A 68 17.14 5.39 -2.30
C ARG A 68 16.62 4.82 -3.63
N MET A 69 17.37 4.93 -4.74
CA MET A 69 16.99 4.29 -6.01
C MET A 69 16.94 2.76 -5.90
N MET A 70 17.61 2.20 -4.89
CA MET A 70 17.58 0.77 -4.61
C MET A 70 16.27 0.34 -3.90
N LEU A 71 15.56 1.25 -3.25
CA LEU A 71 14.38 0.92 -2.46
C LEU A 71 13.19 0.54 -3.37
N PRO A 72 12.46 -0.54 -3.04
CA PRO A 72 11.35 -1.03 -3.86
C PRO A 72 10.10 -0.16 -3.70
N GLN A 73 9.13 -0.36 -4.59
CA GLN A 73 7.81 0.29 -4.48
C GLN A 73 7.03 -0.14 -3.23
N SER A 74 7.35 -1.30 -2.67
CA SER A 74 6.77 -1.81 -1.42
C SER A 74 7.34 -1.19 -0.15
N MET A 75 8.27 -0.23 -0.27
CA MET A 75 8.75 0.51 0.88
C MET A 75 7.63 1.30 1.54
N MET A 76 7.45 1.07 2.85
CA MET A 76 6.47 1.80 3.65
C MET A 76 6.88 3.26 3.85
N THR A 77 5.89 4.12 3.90
CA THR A 77 6.06 5.54 4.20
C THR A 77 4.88 6.07 4.98
N SER A 78 5.08 7.15 5.73
CA SER A 78 4.02 7.81 6.48
C SER A 78 3.90 9.26 6.02
N TRP A 79 2.68 9.73 5.89
CA TRP A 79 2.41 11.14 5.60
C TRP A 79 1.11 11.60 6.25
N TRP A 80 0.96 12.90 6.39
CA TRP A 80 -0.31 13.51 6.77
C TRP A 80 -1.17 13.72 5.52
N TRP A 81 -2.41 13.28 5.62
CA TRP A 81 -3.38 13.47 4.56
C TRP A 81 -4.53 14.37 5.05
N SER A 82 -4.71 15.52 4.40
CA SER A 82 -5.76 16.48 4.71
C SER A 82 -6.64 16.70 3.49
N GLY A 83 -7.94 16.80 3.71
CA GLY A 83 -8.93 17.03 2.66
C GLY A 83 -10.28 17.41 3.24
N SER A 84 -11.21 17.80 2.38
CA SER A 84 -12.60 17.98 2.78
C SER A 84 -13.30 16.64 3.00
N LEU A 85 -14.36 16.64 3.78
CA LEU A 85 -15.17 15.44 4.01
C LEU A 85 -15.74 14.88 2.69
N ASP A 86 -16.13 15.76 1.77
CA ASP A 86 -16.61 15.41 0.43
C ASP A 86 -15.51 14.70 -0.40
N ALA A 87 -14.29 15.22 -0.37
CA ALA A 87 -13.15 14.57 -1.05
C ALA A 87 -12.85 13.18 -0.52
N PHE A 88 -12.91 12.98 0.80
CA PHE A 88 -12.75 11.65 1.41
C PHE A 88 -13.92 10.73 1.05
N ALA A 89 -15.15 11.22 0.98
CA ALA A 89 -16.30 10.43 0.56
C ALA A 89 -16.16 9.96 -0.89
N ASP A 90 -15.77 10.84 -1.81
CA ASP A 90 -15.54 10.47 -3.21
C ASP A 90 -14.41 9.46 -3.38
N MET A 91 -13.32 9.63 -2.63
CA MET A 91 -12.24 8.64 -2.59
C MET A 91 -12.75 7.29 -2.08
N CYS A 92 -13.52 7.25 -0.99
CA CYS A 92 -14.08 6.01 -0.45
C CYS A 92 -15.04 5.33 -1.43
N LYS A 93 -15.95 6.06 -2.07
CA LYS A 93 -16.85 5.52 -3.11
C LYS A 93 -16.05 4.83 -4.22
N LEU A 94 -14.95 5.46 -4.66
CA LEU A 94 -14.11 4.93 -5.73
C LEU A 94 -13.31 3.69 -5.26
N ARG A 95 -12.82 3.68 -4.02
CA ARG A 95 -11.87 2.66 -3.55
C ARG A 95 -12.52 1.50 -2.79
N LEU A 96 -13.75 1.64 -2.33
CA LEU A 96 -14.53 0.54 -1.77
C LEU A 96 -15.08 -0.42 -2.83
N GLY A 97 -15.05 -0.01 -4.10
CA GLY A 97 -15.52 -0.83 -5.22
C GLY A 97 -14.75 -2.15 -5.39
N PRO A 98 -15.39 -3.17 -5.99
CA PRO A 98 -14.80 -4.50 -6.17
C PRO A 98 -13.58 -4.50 -7.10
N ASP A 99 -13.39 -3.44 -7.89
CA ASP A 99 -12.29 -3.30 -8.83
C ASP A 99 -11.03 -2.64 -8.20
N SER A 100 -11.11 -2.24 -6.94
CA SER A 100 -9.96 -1.74 -6.20
C SER A 100 -9.08 -2.88 -5.72
N GLN A 101 -7.77 -2.61 -5.63
CA GLN A 101 -6.84 -3.53 -4.98
C GLN A 101 -7.22 -3.69 -3.50
N ALA A 102 -6.98 -4.88 -2.95
CA ALA A 102 -7.36 -5.21 -1.58
C ALA A 102 -6.72 -4.25 -0.56
N GLU A 103 -5.43 -3.97 -0.69
CA GLU A 103 -4.67 -3.07 0.18
C GLU A 103 -5.26 -1.65 0.19
N THR A 104 -5.62 -1.14 -0.98
CA THR A 104 -6.25 0.18 -1.11
C THR A 104 -7.65 0.20 -0.52
N ARG A 105 -8.40 -0.89 -0.70
CA ARG A 105 -9.76 -1.03 -0.15
C ARG A 105 -9.73 -1.08 1.38
N GLU A 106 -8.77 -1.75 1.95
CA GLU A 106 -8.58 -1.84 3.40
C GLU A 106 -8.40 -0.46 4.05
N VAL A 107 -7.55 0.37 3.46
CA VAL A 107 -7.38 1.78 3.89
C VAL A 107 -8.69 2.56 3.74
N ALA A 108 -9.41 2.39 2.63
CA ALA A 108 -10.68 3.08 2.41
C ALA A 108 -11.77 2.63 3.41
N ILE A 109 -11.79 1.35 3.80
CA ILE A 109 -12.70 0.83 4.85
C ILE A 109 -12.42 1.54 6.17
N GLN A 110 -11.17 1.57 6.62
CA GLN A 110 -10.78 2.22 7.87
C GLN A 110 -11.17 3.71 7.88
N ILE A 111 -10.91 4.42 6.78
CA ILE A 111 -11.30 5.83 6.66
C ILE A 111 -12.84 5.97 6.74
N ALA A 112 -13.59 5.12 6.04
CA ALA A 112 -15.06 5.18 6.04
C ALA A 112 -15.66 4.92 7.43
N GLU A 113 -15.08 4.00 8.20
CA GLU A 113 -15.46 3.73 9.59
C GLU A 113 -15.21 4.94 10.48
N TYR A 114 -14.00 5.52 10.45
CA TYR A 114 -13.68 6.73 11.20
C TYR A 114 -14.60 7.91 10.86
N MET A 115 -14.88 8.11 9.57
CA MET A 115 -15.75 9.21 9.15
C MET A 115 -17.21 8.98 9.53
N THR A 116 -17.67 7.72 9.58
CA THR A 116 -19.00 7.36 10.08
C THR A 116 -19.15 7.73 11.55
N ASP A 117 -18.13 7.46 12.36
CA ASP A 117 -18.16 7.77 13.80
C ASP A 117 -18.06 9.27 14.06
N LEU A 118 -17.20 9.98 13.35
CA LEU A 118 -16.96 11.40 13.57
C LEU A 118 -18.05 12.30 12.96
N PHE A 119 -18.62 11.91 11.83
CA PHE A 119 -19.56 12.74 11.05
C PHE A 119 -20.79 11.95 10.55
N PRO A 120 -21.54 11.27 11.43
CA PRO A 120 -22.54 10.26 11.04
C PRO A 120 -23.59 10.78 10.04
N VAL A 121 -24.10 12.00 10.24
CA VAL A 121 -25.14 12.56 9.38
C VAL A 121 -24.58 13.03 8.03
N SER A 122 -23.49 13.80 8.08
CA SER A 122 -22.88 14.36 6.87
C SER A 122 -22.24 13.28 6.01
N TRP A 123 -21.55 12.32 6.65
CA TRP A 123 -20.93 11.20 5.96
C TRP A 123 -21.93 10.33 5.23
N LYS A 124 -23.02 9.97 5.91
CA LYS A 124 -24.13 9.23 5.28
C LYS A 124 -24.67 9.93 4.05
N ALA A 125 -24.98 11.23 4.17
CA ALA A 125 -25.50 12.03 3.05
C ALA A 125 -24.54 12.09 1.86
N LEU A 126 -23.22 12.21 2.13
CA LEU A 126 -22.20 12.24 1.09
C LEU A 126 -22.01 10.88 0.42
N MET A 127 -22.03 9.80 1.16
CA MET A 127 -21.88 8.43 0.60
C MET A 127 -23.09 8.00 -0.24
N GLU A 128 -24.29 8.48 0.07
CA GLU A 128 -25.52 8.23 -0.68
C GLU A 128 -25.67 9.12 -1.93
N LYS A 129 -24.90 10.21 -2.00
CA LYS A 129 -24.89 11.11 -3.17
C LYS A 129 -24.28 10.39 -4.38
N THR A 130 -25.06 10.17 -5.40
CA THR A 130 -24.67 9.59 -6.71
C THR A 130 -23.80 10.56 -7.51
#